data_94645f9909ac29bdeb564c0165da346a
#
_entry.id   94645f9909ac29bdeb564c0165da346a
#
_cell.length_a   1.000
_cell.length_b   1.000
_cell.length_c   1.000
_cell.angle_alpha   90.00
_cell.angle_beta   90.00
_cell.angle_gamma   90.00
#
_symmetry.space_group_name_H-M   'P 1'
#
loop_
_entity.id
_entity.type
_entity.pdbx_description
1 polymer ?
#
loop_
_entity_poly.entity_id
_entity_poly.type
_entity_poly.pdbx_seq_one_letter_code
_entity_poly.pdbx_strand_id
1 'polypeptide(L)'
;TTDPDFDEWLKNVEDATGLNINVIAAPTDSDTRQQKVTTVLSTGDASIDIIEINDEMSASFKNSGWLEGLNDTVMTEDVRSQFAQGYLKNMITDKDGNIVGVPGYTGYLAFWVNQKIMDEVGITEINTKEDFMKYMEAASGDGRYGYGGSWEKTYAYNEIAQFVNMFGGDYFDWTKAENKEAIQFMKDMVDNNQTPIDQIADKYEQMNPKINDGKYGSFFMWGLGTDYEKAGMLGDDKIHMAMVPDFSGKGERAIVTDSRNYVLNSASKNKEAAIKF
;
A
#
# COMPACT_ATOMS: atom_id res chain seq x y z
N THR A 1 -8.70 -5.30 -15.20
CA THR A 1 -8.35 -5.37 -13.78
C THR A 1 -8.31 -6.82 -13.31
N THR A 2 -7.76 -7.08 -12.14
CA THR A 2 -7.72 -8.42 -11.52
C THR A 2 -8.88 -8.68 -10.57
N ASP A 3 -9.69 -7.65 -10.30
CA ASP A 3 -10.88 -7.74 -9.47
C ASP A 3 -11.97 -8.54 -10.22
N PRO A 4 -12.48 -9.63 -9.67
CA PRO A 4 -13.51 -10.44 -10.32
C PRO A 4 -14.84 -9.70 -10.51
N ASP A 5 -15.13 -8.72 -9.66
CA ASP A 5 -16.39 -7.97 -9.67
C ASP A 5 -16.30 -6.67 -10.47
N PHE A 6 -15.13 -6.41 -11.10
CA PHE A 6 -14.88 -5.17 -11.83
C PHE A 6 -15.88 -4.91 -12.96
N ASP A 7 -16.21 -5.92 -13.75
CA ASP A 7 -17.12 -5.77 -14.90
C ASP A 7 -18.54 -5.45 -14.43
N GLU A 8 -18.99 -6.04 -13.32
CA GLU A 8 -20.28 -5.71 -12.69
C GLU A 8 -20.27 -4.30 -12.12
N TRP A 9 -19.22 -3.91 -11.42
CA TRP A 9 -19.05 -2.55 -10.92
C TRP A 9 -19.07 -1.53 -12.05
N LEU A 10 -18.32 -1.75 -13.13
CA LEU A 10 -18.26 -0.87 -14.28
C LEU A 10 -19.64 -0.70 -14.92
N LYS A 11 -20.34 -1.81 -15.13
CA LYS A 11 -21.71 -1.78 -15.67
C LYS A 11 -22.65 -0.96 -14.79
N ASN A 12 -22.59 -1.13 -13.46
CA ASN A 12 -23.41 -0.38 -12.53
C ASN A 12 -23.13 1.13 -12.60
N VAL A 13 -21.87 1.53 -12.77
CA VAL A 13 -21.48 2.93 -12.97
C VAL A 13 -22.01 3.47 -14.30
N GLU A 14 -21.87 2.72 -15.40
CA GLU A 14 -22.41 3.11 -16.71
C GLU A 14 -23.93 3.26 -16.68
N ASP A 15 -24.64 2.30 -16.07
CA ASP A 15 -26.09 2.34 -15.91
C ASP A 15 -26.55 3.54 -15.07
N ALA A 16 -25.85 3.86 -13.99
CA ALA A 16 -26.17 4.99 -13.11
C ALA A 16 -25.87 6.36 -13.73
N THR A 17 -24.80 6.43 -14.52
CA THR A 17 -24.34 7.69 -15.10
C THR A 17 -24.81 7.92 -16.54
N GLY A 18 -25.18 6.86 -17.26
CA GLY A 18 -25.46 6.90 -18.71
C GLY A 18 -24.20 7.18 -19.53
N LEU A 19 -23.02 6.97 -18.97
CA LEU A 19 -21.74 7.11 -19.68
C LEU A 19 -21.37 5.79 -20.36
N ASN A 20 -20.54 5.89 -21.39
CA ASN A 20 -19.81 4.76 -21.97
C ASN A 20 -18.35 4.92 -21.58
N ILE A 21 -17.85 4.03 -20.73
CA ILE A 21 -16.55 4.15 -20.08
C ILE A 21 -15.54 3.22 -20.75
N ASN A 22 -14.51 3.80 -21.36
CA ASN A 22 -13.38 3.05 -21.91
C ASN A 22 -12.27 2.90 -20.86
N VAL A 23 -12.09 1.70 -20.35
CA VAL A 23 -11.07 1.41 -19.34
C VAL A 23 -9.73 1.07 -19.97
N ILE A 24 -8.69 1.81 -19.59
CA ILE A 24 -7.33 1.59 -20.06
C ILE A 24 -6.51 1.02 -18.88
N ALA A 25 -6.09 -0.24 -19.02
CA ALA A 25 -5.25 -0.87 -18.01
C ALA A 25 -3.87 -0.17 -17.91
N ALA A 26 -3.50 0.17 -16.69
CA ALA A 26 -2.17 0.68 -16.39
C ALA A 26 -1.16 -0.47 -16.25
N PRO A 27 0.15 -0.22 -16.45
CA PRO A 27 1.18 -1.20 -16.12
C PRO A 27 1.13 -1.63 -14.65
N THR A 28 1.39 -2.91 -14.39
CA THR A 28 1.43 -3.45 -13.01
C THR A 28 2.69 -3.00 -12.26
N ASP A 29 3.81 -2.88 -12.94
CA ASP A 29 5.05 -2.33 -12.38
C ASP A 29 4.89 -0.85 -12.00
N SER A 30 5.23 -0.49 -10.76
CA SER A 30 4.98 0.84 -10.21
C SER A 30 5.74 1.94 -10.95
N ASP A 31 7.02 1.72 -11.24
CA ASP A 31 7.85 2.72 -11.93
C ASP A 31 7.36 2.98 -13.36
N THR A 32 7.06 1.91 -14.09
CA THR A 32 6.53 2.00 -15.46
C THR A 32 5.18 2.71 -15.48
N ARG A 33 4.32 2.42 -14.51
CA ARG A 33 3.01 3.09 -14.36
C ARG A 33 3.19 4.58 -14.10
N GLN A 34 4.04 4.96 -13.15
CA GLN A 34 4.31 6.35 -12.82
C GLN A 34 4.89 7.12 -14.00
N GLN A 35 5.83 6.54 -14.74
CA GLN A 35 6.41 7.14 -15.94
C GLN A 35 5.34 7.37 -17.03
N LYS A 36 4.45 6.39 -17.25
CA LYS A 36 3.36 6.52 -18.23
C LYS A 36 2.40 7.62 -17.84
N VAL A 37 1.95 7.66 -16.58
CA VAL A 37 1.04 8.70 -16.08
C VAL A 37 1.70 10.08 -16.15
N THR A 38 2.96 10.19 -15.74
CA THR A 38 3.72 11.43 -15.85
C THR A 38 3.79 11.92 -17.30
N THR A 39 4.03 11.03 -18.25
CA THR A 39 4.10 11.38 -19.67
C THR A 39 2.76 11.92 -20.17
N VAL A 40 1.67 11.21 -19.91
CA VAL A 40 0.30 11.64 -20.30
C VAL A 40 -0.01 13.03 -19.76
N LEU A 41 0.19 13.24 -18.47
CA LEU A 41 -0.17 14.50 -17.81
C LEU A 41 0.75 15.67 -18.23
N SER A 42 2.06 15.45 -18.28
CA SER A 42 3.04 16.52 -18.57
C SER A 42 3.00 16.99 -20.03
N THR A 43 2.60 16.13 -20.97
CA THR A 43 2.44 16.50 -22.39
C THR A 43 1.09 17.13 -22.70
N GLY A 44 0.16 17.14 -21.74
CA GLY A 44 -1.21 17.59 -21.96
C GLY A 44 -1.98 16.68 -22.92
N ASP A 45 -1.68 15.38 -22.90
CA ASP A 45 -2.39 14.39 -23.69
C ASP A 45 -3.84 14.25 -23.19
N ALA A 46 -4.79 14.66 -24.00
CA ALA A 46 -6.22 14.65 -23.69
C ALA A 46 -6.90 13.29 -24.00
N SER A 47 -6.14 12.24 -24.27
CA SER A 47 -6.70 10.91 -24.60
C SER A 47 -7.22 10.15 -23.37
N ILE A 48 -6.83 10.58 -22.16
CA ILE A 48 -7.28 10.01 -20.89
C ILE A 48 -7.90 11.12 -20.04
N ASP A 49 -9.13 10.93 -19.64
CA ASP A 49 -9.90 11.91 -18.87
C ASP A 49 -9.64 11.77 -17.37
N ILE A 50 -9.83 10.57 -16.83
CA ILE A 50 -9.66 10.25 -15.40
C ILE A 50 -8.52 9.24 -15.25
N ILE A 51 -7.71 9.45 -14.24
CA ILE A 51 -6.60 8.54 -13.91
C ILE A 51 -6.70 8.17 -12.43
N GLU A 52 -6.59 6.90 -12.13
CA GLU A 52 -6.37 6.43 -10.78
C GLU A 52 -4.87 6.52 -10.47
N ILE A 53 -4.52 7.27 -9.43
CA ILE A 53 -3.14 7.44 -8.95
C ILE A 53 -3.03 7.10 -7.47
N ASN A 54 -1.84 6.68 -7.04
CA ASN A 54 -1.55 6.43 -5.63
C ASN A 54 -1.10 7.69 -4.89
N ASP A 55 -0.86 7.59 -3.59
CA ASP A 55 -0.45 8.70 -2.74
C ASP A 55 0.88 9.32 -3.17
N GLU A 56 1.84 8.51 -3.61
CA GLU A 56 3.15 8.98 -4.10
C GLU A 56 2.99 9.86 -5.34
N MET A 57 2.16 9.43 -6.30
CA MET A 57 1.84 10.23 -7.49
C MET A 57 1.02 11.45 -7.13
N SER A 58 0.06 11.35 -6.20
CA SER A 58 -0.74 12.47 -5.72
C SER A 58 0.14 13.57 -5.13
N ALA A 59 1.07 13.21 -4.24
CA ALA A 59 2.02 14.14 -3.64
C ALA A 59 2.90 14.84 -4.70
N SER A 60 3.32 14.08 -5.72
CA SER A 60 4.17 14.59 -6.80
C SER A 60 3.42 15.50 -7.78
N PHE A 61 2.16 15.19 -8.08
CA PHE A 61 1.43 15.85 -9.18
C PHE A 61 0.50 16.99 -8.72
N LYS A 62 0.09 17.03 -7.45
CA LYS A 62 -0.90 18.02 -6.97
C LYS A 62 -0.52 19.47 -7.25
N ASN A 63 0.77 19.80 -7.32
CA ASN A 63 1.26 21.15 -7.59
C ASN A 63 1.75 21.37 -9.02
N SER A 64 1.54 20.39 -9.91
CA SER A 64 2.05 20.44 -11.29
C SER A 64 1.24 21.33 -12.21
N GLY A 65 -0.02 21.60 -11.88
CA GLY A 65 -0.99 22.22 -12.78
C GLY A 65 -1.57 21.26 -13.83
N TRP A 66 -1.27 19.97 -13.74
CA TRP A 66 -1.77 18.94 -14.68
C TRP A 66 -3.16 18.40 -14.32
N LEU A 67 -3.60 18.65 -13.09
CA LEU A 67 -4.84 18.12 -12.53
C LEU A 67 -5.88 19.23 -12.40
N GLU A 68 -7.14 18.88 -12.65
CA GLU A 68 -8.28 19.82 -12.52
C GLU A 68 -8.64 19.99 -11.05
N GLY A 69 -8.97 21.22 -10.65
CA GLY A 69 -9.54 21.52 -9.34
C GLY A 69 -11.01 21.07 -9.25
N LEU A 70 -11.36 20.37 -8.19
CA LEU A 70 -12.67 19.74 -8.04
C LEU A 70 -13.55 20.37 -6.94
N ASN A 71 -13.11 21.46 -6.30
CA ASN A 71 -13.77 22.06 -5.15
C ASN A 71 -15.24 22.43 -5.40
N ASP A 72 -15.50 23.00 -6.58
CA ASP A 72 -16.81 23.55 -6.93
C ASP A 72 -17.68 22.55 -7.71
N THR A 73 -17.19 21.33 -7.92
CA THR A 73 -17.88 20.32 -8.74
C THR A 73 -18.13 19.04 -7.94
N VAL A 74 -17.12 18.22 -7.74
CA VAL A 74 -17.22 16.90 -7.08
C VAL A 74 -16.93 17.02 -5.59
N MET A 75 -15.85 17.71 -5.21
CA MET A 75 -15.37 17.81 -3.84
C MET A 75 -15.99 18.99 -3.10
N THR A 76 -17.32 19.05 -3.09
CA THR A 76 -18.10 20.02 -2.31
C THR A 76 -17.86 19.86 -0.79
N GLU A 77 -18.27 20.82 0.02
CA GLU A 77 -18.08 20.76 1.47
C GLU A 77 -18.68 19.50 2.09
N ASP A 78 -19.89 19.12 1.66
CA ASP A 78 -20.57 17.90 2.14
C ASP A 78 -19.77 16.64 1.79
N VAL A 79 -19.22 16.55 0.60
CA VAL A 79 -18.38 15.41 0.17
C VAL A 79 -17.07 15.40 0.95
N ARG A 80 -16.40 16.54 1.07
CA ARG A 80 -15.14 16.67 1.82
C ARG A 80 -15.27 16.28 3.29
N SER A 81 -16.42 16.57 3.91
CA SER A 81 -16.66 16.25 5.32
C SER A 81 -16.63 14.74 5.61
N GLN A 82 -16.78 13.90 4.59
CA GLN A 82 -16.76 12.43 4.72
C GLN A 82 -15.35 11.84 4.77
N PHE A 83 -14.33 12.64 4.48
CA PHE A 83 -12.93 12.19 4.43
C PHE A 83 -12.09 12.77 5.58
N ALA A 84 -10.99 12.11 5.89
CA ALA A 84 -10.02 12.61 6.87
C ALA A 84 -9.40 13.92 6.37
N GLN A 85 -9.62 15.00 7.11
CA GLN A 85 -9.20 16.35 6.70
C GLN A 85 -7.68 16.49 6.56
N GLY A 86 -6.92 15.77 7.40
CA GLY A 86 -5.46 15.69 7.29
C GLY A 86 -5.02 15.06 5.98
N TYR A 87 -5.70 14.01 5.54
CA TYR A 87 -5.45 13.37 4.25
C TYR A 87 -5.70 14.33 3.08
N LEU A 88 -6.89 14.92 3.02
CA LEU A 88 -7.23 15.86 1.95
C LEU A 88 -6.19 16.97 1.84
N LYS A 89 -5.85 17.60 2.96
CA LYS A 89 -4.89 18.71 3.01
C LYS A 89 -3.50 18.29 2.55
N ASN A 90 -3.01 17.16 3.03
CA ASN A 90 -1.62 16.78 2.82
C ASN A 90 -1.39 16.07 1.49
N MET A 91 -2.37 15.30 0.99
CA MET A 91 -2.19 14.43 -0.16
C MET A 91 -2.75 15.01 -1.46
N ILE A 92 -3.94 15.60 -1.44
CA ILE A 92 -4.65 15.99 -2.67
C ILE A 92 -5.07 17.46 -2.74
N THR A 93 -4.67 18.30 -1.79
CA THR A 93 -4.84 19.75 -1.88
C THR A 93 -3.55 20.37 -2.41
N ASP A 94 -3.66 21.17 -3.47
CA ASP A 94 -2.53 21.89 -4.04
C ASP A 94 -2.17 23.13 -3.21
N LYS A 95 -1.10 23.83 -3.61
CA LYS A 95 -0.61 25.04 -2.93
C LYS A 95 -1.60 26.22 -2.98
N ASP A 96 -2.54 26.20 -3.93
CA ASP A 96 -3.52 27.27 -4.15
C ASP A 96 -4.88 26.94 -3.47
N GLY A 97 -4.97 25.79 -2.78
CA GLY A 97 -6.14 25.35 -2.04
C GLY A 97 -7.14 24.55 -2.86
N ASN A 98 -6.80 24.17 -4.09
CA ASN A 98 -7.65 23.30 -4.90
C ASN A 98 -7.50 21.85 -4.50
N ILE A 99 -8.60 21.13 -4.35
CA ILE A 99 -8.61 19.69 -4.21
C ILE A 99 -8.60 19.08 -5.62
N VAL A 100 -7.54 18.35 -5.94
CA VAL A 100 -7.26 17.85 -7.29
C VAL A 100 -7.48 16.34 -7.44
N GLY A 101 -8.15 15.72 -6.49
CA GLY A 101 -8.47 14.30 -6.55
C GLY A 101 -9.65 13.93 -5.66
N VAL A 102 -10.26 12.80 -5.96
CA VAL A 102 -11.31 12.16 -5.15
C VAL A 102 -10.71 10.89 -4.55
N PRO A 103 -10.65 10.73 -3.21
CA PRO A 103 -10.20 9.48 -2.61
C PRO A 103 -11.15 8.33 -2.99
N GLY A 104 -10.61 7.27 -3.59
CA GLY A 104 -11.37 6.08 -3.96
C GLY A 104 -11.35 5.04 -2.85
N TYR A 105 -10.18 4.49 -2.56
CA TYR A 105 -10.00 3.54 -1.46
C TYR A 105 -8.62 3.69 -0.82
N THR A 106 -8.49 3.18 0.40
CA THR A 106 -7.22 3.13 1.13
C THR A 106 -6.83 1.69 1.35
N GLY A 107 -5.68 1.30 0.83
CA GLY A 107 -4.99 0.07 1.18
C GLY A 107 -4.17 0.24 2.45
N TYR A 108 -3.87 -0.86 3.12
CA TYR A 108 -2.99 -0.89 4.28
C TYR A 108 -2.00 -2.03 4.19
N LEU A 109 -0.80 -1.80 4.71
CA LEU A 109 0.27 -2.79 4.74
C LEU A 109 0.04 -3.70 5.95
N ALA A 110 -0.77 -4.75 5.75
CA ALA A 110 -1.16 -5.66 6.82
C ALA A 110 0.02 -6.51 7.31
N PHE A 111 0.03 -6.82 8.60
CA PHE A 111 0.88 -7.85 9.17
C PHE A 111 0.20 -9.21 8.98
N TRP A 112 0.89 -10.09 8.29
CA TRP A 112 0.43 -11.46 8.02
C TRP A 112 1.28 -12.45 8.77
N VAL A 113 0.64 -13.49 9.28
CA VAL A 113 1.29 -14.60 10.00
C VAL A 113 0.87 -15.93 9.41
N ASN A 114 1.77 -16.90 9.48
CA ASN A 114 1.48 -18.30 9.14
C ASN A 114 1.14 -19.06 10.41
N GLN A 115 -0.14 -19.34 10.63
CA GLN A 115 -0.64 -19.99 11.84
C GLN A 115 -0.05 -21.39 12.04
N LYS A 116 0.11 -22.16 10.96
CA LYS A 116 0.73 -23.47 11.06
C LYS A 116 2.15 -23.39 11.65
N ILE A 117 2.93 -22.38 11.24
CA ILE A 117 4.26 -22.18 11.79
C ILE A 117 4.18 -21.71 13.24
N MET A 118 3.24 -20.80 13.57
CA MET A 118 3.01 -20.40 14.97
C MET A 118 2.70 -21.58 15.87
N ASP A 119 1.82 -22.48 15.43
CA ASP A 119 1.44 -23.69 16.17
C ASP A 119 2.63 -24.65 16.35
N GLU A 120 3.41 -24.89 15.29
CA GLU A 120 4.61 -25.73 15.31
C GLU A 120 5.63 -25.27 16.34
N VAL A 121 5.78 -23.94 16.53
CA VAL A 121 6.75 -23.37 17.47
C VAL A 121 6.13 -23.00 18.82
N GLY A 122 4.83 -23.21 18.99
CA GLY A 122 4.12 -22.99 20.26
C GLY A 122 3.94 -21.53 20.66
N ILE A 123 3.87 -20.62 19.67
CA ILE A 123 3.63 -19.18 19.87
C ILE A 123 2.20 -18.87 19.42
N THR A 124 1.42 -18.25 20.30
CA THR A 124 0.00 -17.97 20.05
C THR A 124 -0.28 -16.52 19.75
N GLU A 125 0.61 -15.60 20.12
CA GLU A 125 0.44 -14.15 19.93
C GLU A 125 1.79 -13.47 19.66
N ILE A 126 1.77 -12.43 18.83
CA ILE A 126 2.93 -11.59 18.50
C ILE A 126 2.50 -10.13 18.74
N ASN A 127 2.56 -9.67 19.97
CA ASN A 127 2.09 -8.36 20.37
C ASN A 127 3.19 -7.35 20.63
N THR A 128 4.36 -7.82 21.05
CA THR A 128 5.51 -7.01 21.46
C THR A 128 6.73 -7.30 20.58
N LYS A 129 7.78 -6.49 20.75
CA LYS A 129 9.09 -6.74 20.13
C LYS A 129 9.65 -8.09 20.58
N GLU A 130 9.53 -8.39 21.87
CA GLU A 130 10.01 -9.64 22.45
C GLU A 130 9.29 -10.86 21.88
N ASP A 131 7.97 -10.78 21.70
CA ASP A 131 7.19 -11.86 21.08
C ASP A 131 7.62 -12.06 19.62
N PHE A 132 7.77 -10.93 18.89
CA PHE A 132 8.23 -10.96 17.50
C PHE A 132 9.61 -11.62 17.39
N MET A 133 10.58 -11.22 18.22
CA MET A 133 11.93 -11.81 18.22
C MET A 133 11.93 -13.30 18.54
N LYS A 134 11.15 -13.73 19.54
CA LYS A 134 11.00 -15.16 19.87
C LYS A 134 10.41 -15.95 18.69
N TYR A 135 9.40 -15.39 18.04
CA TYR A 135 8.80 -16.01 16.88
C TYR A 135 9.80 -16.11 15.72
N MET A 136 10.52 -15.02 15.43
CA MET A 136 11.57 -14.98 14.41
C MET A 136 12.62 -16.08 14.61
N GLU A 137 13.10 -16.23 15.83
CA GLU A 137 14.10 -17.26 16.19
C GLU A 137 13.52 -18.67 16.03
N ALA A 138 12.34 -18.92 16.59
CA ALA A 138 11.73 -20.25 16.58
C ALA A 138 11.25 -20.68 15.18
N ALA A 139 10.77 -19.74 14.36
CA ALA A 139 10.26 -20.01 13.03
C ALA A 139 11.36 -20.11 11.95
N SER A 140 12.59 -19.72 12.27
CA SER A 140 13.72 -19.77 11.31
C SER A 140 14.45 -21.11 11.39
N GLY A 141 14.87 -21.63 10.23
CA GLY A 141 15.59 -22.88 10.10
C GLY A 141 14.99 -23.80 9.03
N ASP A 142 15.69 -24.82 8.62
CA ASP A 142 15.26 -25.83 7.64
C ASP A 142 14.75 -25.24 6.31
N GLY A 143 15.38 -24.13 5.86
CA GLY A 143 15.01 -23.42 4.62
C GLY A 143 13.81 -22.50 4.75
N ARG A 144 13.39 -22.20 5.97
CA ARG A 144 12.31 -21.32 6.37
C ARG A 144 12.87 -20.13 7.14
N TYR A 145 12.20 -18.98 7.07
CA TYR A 145 12.54 -17.75 7.76
C TYR A 145 11.36 -17.26 8.60
N GLY A 146 11.63 -16.71 9.77
CA GLY A 146 10.60 -16.12 10.63
C GLY A 146 9.93 -14.90 10.00
N TYR A 147 10.69 -14.17 9.18
CA TYR A 147 10.19 -13.02 8.43
C TYR A 147 10.61 -13.08 6.96
N GLY A 148 9.75 -12.58 6.07
CA GLY A 148 10.08 -12.33 4.68
C GLY A 148 9.57 -10.97 4.24
N GLY A 149 10.30 -10.32 3.33
CA GLY A 149 9.98 -8.98 2.86
C GLY A 149 10.24 -8.77 1.39
N SER A 150 9.80 -7.62 0.90
CA SER A 150 10.07 -7.12 -0.44
C SER A 150 10.96 -5.87 -0.33
N TRP A 151 12.28 -6.08 -0.26
CA TRP A 151 13.25 -5.02 0.05
C TRP A 151 14.01 -4.51 -1.18
N GLU A 152 13.52 -4.81 -2.37
CA GLU A 152 14.03 -4.15 -3.57
C GLU A 152 13.86 -2.63 -3.38
N LYS A 153 14.82 -1.84 -3.84
CA LYS A 153 14.97 -0.38 -3.55
C LYS A 153 13.71 0.46 -3.80
N THR A 154 12.84 0.03 -4.74
CA THR A 154 11.61 0.73 -5.10
C THR A 154 10.40 0.31 -4.24
N TYR A 155 10.56 -0.71 -3.39
CA TYR A 155 9.51 -1.25 -2.50
C TYR A 155 9.87 -1.17 -1.01
N ALA A 156 11.17 -1.22 -0.69
CA ALA A 156 11.68 -1.29 0.69
C ALA A 156 11.16 -0.18 1.61
N TYR A 157 10.87 1.00 1.05
CA TYR A 157 10.40 2.15 1.83
C TYR A 157 9.11 1.85 2.61
N ASN A 158 8.24 0.99 2.10
CA ASN A 158 6.99 0.60 2.77
C ASN A 158 7.27 -0.12 4.07
N GLU A 159 8.15 -1.13 4.03
CA GLU A 159 8.49 -1.90 5.23
C GLU A 159 9.42 -1.12 6.16
N ILE A 160 10.33 -0.31 5.63
CA ILE A 160 11.13 0.61 6.45
C ILE A 160 10.21 1.56 7.23
N ALA A 161 9.22 2.18 6.58
CA ALA A 161 8.26 3.05 7.24
C ALA A 161 7.45 2.28 8.30
N GLN A 162 7.06 1.03 8.00
CA GLN A 162 6.32 0.20 8.93
C GLN A 162 7.15 -0.15 10.17
N PHE A 163 8.41 -0.58 10.02
CA PHE A 163 9.29 -0.83 11.15
C PHE A 163 9.58 0.44 11.95
N VAL A 164 9.83 1.58 11.29
CA VAL A 164 9.99 2.88 11.97
C VAL A 164 8.76 3.19 12.83
N ASN A 165 7.56 3.00 12.30
CA ASN A 165 6.31 3.20 13.05
C ASN A 165 6.22 2.24 14.26
N MET A 166 6.57 0.97 14.10
CA MET A 166 6.55 0.00 15.19
C MET A 166 7.48 0.39 16.35
N PHE A 167 8.63 0.99 16.05
CA PHE A 167 9.55 1.53 17.05
C PHE A 167 9.09 2.88 17.65
N GLY A 168 8.00 3.46 17.17
CA GLY A 168 7.51 4.78 17.61
C GLY A 168 8.31 5.94 17.03
N GLY A 169 8.98 5.72 15.91
CA GLY A 169 9.72 6.72 15.14
C GLY A 169 8.84 7.58 14.25
N ASP A 170 9.46 8.27 13.31
CA ASP A 170 8.79 9.08 12.30
C ASP A 170 9.59 9.00 10.99
N TYR A 171 9.02 8.35 9.98
CA TYR A 171 9.69 8.12 8.70
C TYR A 171 10.16 9.43 8.02
N PHE A 172 9.54 10.55 8.32
CA PHE A 172 9.89 11.85 7.75
C PHE A 172 10.90 12.66 8.59
N ASP A 173 11.26 12.16 9.80
CA ASP A 173 12.24 12.80 10.68
C ASP A 173 13.38 11.84 11.06
N TRP A 174 14.39 11.76 10.21
CA TRP A 174 15.55 10.88 10.38
C TRP A 174 16.56 11.35 11.46
N THR A 175 16.23 12.37 12.24
CA THR A 175 16.99 12.76 13.43
C THR A 175 16.62 11.91 14.66
N LYS A 176 15.49 11.20 14.62
CA LYS A 176 15.00 10.36 15.72
C LYS A 176 15.82 9.09 15.89
N ALA A 177 16.11 8.73 17.15
CA ALA A 177 16.84 7.54 17.49
C ALA A 177 16.10 6.26 17.11
N GLU A 178 14.77 6.24 17.24
CA GLU A 178 13.87 5.14 16.94
C GLU A 178 13.99 4.68 15.49
N ASN A 179 14.21 5.62 14.55
CA ASN A 179 14.41 5.30 13.13
C ASN A 179 15.71 4.49 12.93
N LYS A 180 16.77 4.88 13.63
CA LYS A 180 18.04 4.15 13.59
C LYS A 180 17.91 2.76 14.20
N GLU A 181 17.16 2.65 15.30
CA GLU A 181 16.87 1.36 15.94
C GLU A 181 16.08 0.44 15.02
N ALA A 182 15.09 0.96 14.29
CA ALA A 182 14.33 0.20 13.31
C ALA A 182 15.23 -0.37 12.20
N ILE A 183 16.11 0.45 11.62
CA ILE A 183 17.04 -0.01 10.59
C ILE A 183 18.04 -1.02 11.14
N GLN A 184 18.55 -0.79 12.34
CA GLN A 184 19.44 -1.75 12.99
C GLN A 184 18.74 -3.10 13.22
N PHE A 185 17.48 -3.07 13.68
CA PHE A 185 16.68 -4.27 13.87
C PHE A 185 16.50 -5.05 12.56
N MET A 186 16.16 -4.37 11.46
CA MET A 186 16.04 -5.01 10.14
C MET A 186 17.37 -5.66 9.71
N LYS A 187 18.49 -4.98 9.96
CA LYS A 187 19.83 -5.55 9.72
C LYS A 187 20.09 -6.77 10.59
N ASP A 188 19.76 -6.70 11.87
CA ASP A 188 19.98 -7.80 12.82
C ASP A 188 19.16 -9.04 12.43
N MET A 189 17.95 -8.90 11.88
CA MET A 189 17.20 -10.02 11.33
C MET A 189 17.94 -10.74 10.19
N VAL A 190 18.64 -10.01 9.33
CA VAL A 190 19.49 -10.59 8.28
C VAL A 190 20.71 -11.26 8.88
N ASP A 191 21.43 -10.57 9.77
CA ASP A 191 22.67 -11.08 10.40
C ASP A 191 22.41 -12.36 11.21
N ASN A 192 21.23 -12.49 11.80
CA ASN A 192 20.79 -13.67 12.56
C ASN A 192 20.12 -14.75 11.68
N ASN A 193 20.10 -14.58 10.36
CA ASN A 193 19.45 -15.50 9.43
C ASN A 193 17.95 -15.73 9.72
N GLN A 194 17.27 -14.73 10.27
CA GLN A 194 15.82 -14.73 10.55
C GLN A 194 15.01 -14.23 9.35
N THR A 195 15.65 -13.58 8.42
CA THR A 195 15.13 -13.15 7.12
C THR A 195 16.20 -13.34 6.04
N PRO A 196 15.83 -13.69 4.79
CA PRO A 196 16.82 -13.96 3.75
C PRO A 196 17.45 -12.67 3.24
N ILE A 197 18.78 -12.67 3.05
CA ILE A 197 19.48 -11.52 2.47
C ILE A 197 19.06 -11.24 1.02
N ASP A 198 18.67 -12.26 0.26
CA ASP A 198 18.28 -12.12 -1.15
C ASP A 198 16.97 -11.34 -1.34
N GLN A 199 16.17 -11.14 -0.29
CA GLN A 199 14.97 -10.29 -0.35
C GLN A 199 15.25 -8.82 -0.71
N ILE A 200 16.50 -8.35 -0.60
CA ILE A 200 16.90 -7.02 -1.08
C ILE A 200 16.76 -6.86 -2.61
N ALA A 201 16.59 -7.94 -3.32
CA ALA A 201 16.31 -7.97 -4.76
C ALA A 201 14.84 -8.34 -5.07
N ASP A 202 14.06 -8.72 -4.06
CA ASP A 202 12.68 -9.14 -4.25
C ASP A 202 11.74 -7.95 -4.32
N LYS A 203 10.92 -7.92 -5.36
CA LYS A 203 9.64 -7.22 -5.44
C LYS A 203 8.52 -8.18 -5.02
N TYR A 204 7.27 -7.72 -5.03
CA TYR A 204 6.14 -8.57 -4.63
C TYR A 204 5.99 -9.82 -5.52
N GLU A 205 6.33 -9.74 -6.80
CA GLU A 205 6.28 -10.85 -7.74
C GLU A 205 7.23 -12.00 -7.36
N GLN A 206 8.37 -11.70 -6.72
CA GLN A 206 9.31 -12.71 -6.23
C GLN A 206 8.96 -13.17 -4.82
N MET A 207 8.41 -12.29 -4.00
CA MET A 207 8.02 -12.57 -2.63
C MET A 207 6.80 -13.51 -2.54
N ASN A 208 5.74 -13.26 -3.34
CA ASN A 208 4.49 -13.99 -3.28
C ASN A 208 4.65 -15.52 -3.46
N PRO A 209 5.43 -16.04 -4.41
CA PRO A 209 5.69 -17.49 -4.49
C PRO A 209 6.35 -18.05 -3.24
N LYS A 210 7.26 -17.32 -2.60
CA LYS A 210 7.94 -17.76 -1.36
C LYS A 210 6.97 -17.84 -0.19
N ILE A 211 5.97 -16.94 -0.13
CA ILE A 211 4.87 -16.99 0.83
C ILE A 211 4.02 -18.26 0.61
N ASN A 212 3.61 -18.49 -0.64
CA ASN A 212 2.80 -19.66 -1.01
C ASN A 212 3.51 -20.99 -0.75
N ASP A 213 4.83 -21.01 -0.84
CA ASP A 213 5.68 -22.16 -0.52
C ASP A 213 5.86 -22.35 1.00
N GLY A 214 5.27 -21.49 1.85
CA GLY A 214 5.40 -21.56 3.32
C GLY A 214 6.80 -21.25 3.83
N LYS A 215 7.58 -20.48 3.09
CA LYS A 215 8.97 -20.14 3.47
C LYS A 215 9.05 -19.03 4.51
N TYR A 216 7.98 -18.27 4.71
CA TYR A 216 7.93 -17.15 5.63
C TYR A 216 6.92 -17.40 6.75
N GLY A 217 7.36 -17.21 7.98
CA GLY A 217 6.50 -17.27 9.16
C GLY A 217 5.60 -16.05 9.29
N SER A 218 6.16 -14.89 8.98
CA SER A 218 5.45 -13.61 8.99
C SER A 218 5.97 -12.68 7.90
N PHE A 219 5.17 -11.70 7.54
CA PHE A 219 5.51 -10.71 6.52
C PHE A 219 4.55 -9.53 6.55
N PHE A 220 4.96 -8.40 5.97
CA PHE A 220 4.08 -7.31 5.64
C PHE A 220 3.68 -7.39 4.17
N MET A 221 2.38 -7.28 3.89
CA MET A 221 1.85 -7.24 2.53
C MET A 221 0.54 -6.48 2.49
N TRP A 222 0.29 -5.80 1.38
CA TRP A 222 -0.99 -5.16 1.11
C TRP A 222 -2.12 -6.19 1.12
N GLY A 223 -3.36 -5.74 1.35
CA GLY A 223 -4.52 -6.60 1.49
C GLY A 223 -4.85 -7.41 0.23
N LEU A 224 -3.97 -8.33 -0.17
CA LEU A 224 -4.10 -9.21 -1.34
C LEU A 224 -4.81 -10.54 -1.00
N GLY A 225 -5.82 -10.50 -0.12
CA GLY A 225 -6.52 -11.69 0.34
C GLY A 225 -7.00 -12.63 -0.77
N THR A 226 -7.45 -12.07 -1.89
CA THR A 226 -7.92 -12.85 -3.04
C THR A 226 -6.83 -13.70 -3.71
N ASP A 227 -5.59 -13.24 -3.74
CA ASP A 227 -4.48 -13.99 -4.34
C ASP A 227 -4.07 -15.15 -3.42
N TYR A 228 -4.05 -14.94 -2.11
CA TYR A 228 -3.79 -15.99 -1.14
C TYR A 228 -4.95 -17.00 -1.06
N GLU A 229 -6.20 -16.55 -1.22
CA GLU A 229 -7.37 -17.41 -1.32
C GLU A 229 -7.28 -18.33 -2.54
N LYS A 230 -7.00 -17.79 -3.72
CA LYS A 230 -6.80 -18.56 -4.96
C LYS A 230 -5.67 -19.57 -4.84
N ALA A 231 -4.62 -19.24 -4.10
CA ALA A 231 -3.51 -20.14 -3.80
C ALA A 231 -3.85 -21.20 -2.73
N GLY A 232 -5.04 -21.12 -2.12
CA GLY A 232 -5.45 -21.99 -1.02
C GLY A 232 -4.68 -21.79 0.27
N MET A 233 -4.05 -20.62 0.43
CA MET A 233 -3.19 -20.29 1.56
C MET A 233 -3.89 -19.41 2.62
N LEU A 234 -5.06 -18.86 2.32
CA LEU A 234 -5.81 -18.02 3.25
C LEU A 234 -6.65 -18.88 4.20
N GLY A 235 -6.64 -18.55 5.49
CA GLY A 235 -7.45 -19.21 6.52
C GLY A 235 -6.85 -19.06 7.91
N ASP A 236 -7.68 -19.25 8.94
CA ASP A 236 -7.28 -19.12 10.35
C ASP A 236 -6.20 -20.13 10.76
N ASP A 237 -6.16 -21.27 10.07
CA ASP A 237 -5.16 -22.33 10.25
C ASP A 237 -3.97 -22.24 9.27
N LYS A 238 -3.90 -21.19 8.48
CA LYS A 238 -2.90 -20.97 7.44
C LYS A 238 -2.29 -19.59 7.54
N ILE A 239 -2.45 -18.77 6.48
CA ILE A 239 -2.05 -17.36 6.47
C ILE A 239 -3.26 -16.51 6.81
N HIS A 240 -3.12 -15.63 7.78
CA HIS A 240 -4.13 -14.66 8.16
C HIS A 240 -3.52 -13.33 8.63
N MET A 241 -4.33 -12.29 8.68
CA MET A 241 -3.91 -10.99 9.22
C MET A 241 -3.90 -11.02 10.74
N ALA A 242 -2.83 -10.49 11.31
CA ALA A 242 -2.68 -10.30 12.74
C ALA A 242 -2.53 -8.81 13.07
N MET A 243 -2.66 -8.47 14.35
CA MET A 243 -2.35 -7.12 14.82
C MET A 243 -0.87 -6.82 14.66
N VAL A 244 -0.56 -5.62 14.16
CA VAL A 244 0.83 -5.14 14.09
C VAL A 244 1.42 -5.09 15.50
N PRO A 245 2.59 -5.70 15.74
CA PRO A 245 3.22 -5.65 17.05
C PRO A 245 3.64 -4.23 17.45
N ASP A 246 3.52 -3.90 18.73
CA ASP A 246 4.04 -2.64 19.29
C ASP A 246 5.46 -2.84 19.84
N PHE A 247 6.44 -2.29 19.15
CA PHE A 247 7.86 -2.33 19.60
C PHE A 247 8.21 -1.13 20.47
N SER A 248 7.40 -0.09 20.46
CA SER A 248 7.62 1.12 21.25
C SER A 248 7.24 0.96 22.72
N GLY A 249 6.38 -0.01 23.03
CA GLY A 249 5.80 -0.20 24.36
C GLY A 249 4.82 0.90 24.79
N LYS A 250 4.40 1.77 23.87
CA LYS A 250 3.48 2.90 24.15
C LYS A 250 2.00 2.52 24.00
N GLY A 251 1.72 1.32 23.51
CA GLY A 251 0.35 0.88 23.19
C GLY A 251 -0.21 1.49 21.91
N GLU A 252 0.63 2.18 21.14
CA GLU A 252 0.27 2.78 19.84
C GLU A 252 0.70 1.83 18.72
N ARG A 253 -0.22 1.57 17.79
CA ARG A 253 0.03 0.73 16.64
C ARG A 253 -0.31 1.52 15.38
N ALA A 254 0.73 1.93 14.65
CA ALA A 254 0.57 2.59 13.38
C ALA A 254 0.77 1.60 12.24
N ILE A 255 0.04 1.82 11.15
CA ILE A 255 0.12 1.03 9.94
C ILE A 255 0.39 1.94 8.75
N VAL A 256 1.23 1.48 7.85
CA VAL A 256 1.45 2.18 6.57
C VAL A 256 0.23 2.02 5.69
N THR A 257 -0.25 3.12 5.14
CA THR A 257 -1.39 3.15 4.21
C THR A 257 -0.97 3.73 2.87
N ASP A 258 -1.65 3.31 1.80
CA ASP A 258 -1.59 3.92 0.48
C ASP A 258 -3.01 4.06 -0.05
N SER A 259 -3.40 5.26 -0.41
CA SER A 259 -4.72 5.51 -0.95
C SER A 259 -4.66 5.63 -2.47
N ARG A 260 -5.78 5.32 -3.11
CA ARG A 260 -5.97 5.55 -4.54
C ARG A 260 -6.91 6.72 -4.72
N ASN A 261 -6.51 7.62 -5.58
CA ASN A 261 -7.24 8.84 -5.87
C ASN A 261 -7.61 8.87 -7.36
N TYR A 262 -8.86 9.19 -7.65
CA TYR A 262 -9.28 9.51 -9.00
C TYR A 262 -9.00 10.98 -9.26
N VAL A 263 -8.18 11.26 -10.27
CA VAL A 263 -7.82 12.62 -10.67
C VAL A 263 -8.32 12.92 -12.08
N LEU A 264 -8.79 14.13 -12.29
CA LEU A 264 -9.22 14.61 -13.60
C LEU A 264 -8.05 15.33 -14.30
N ASN A 265 -7.69 14.85 -15.48
CA ASN A 265 -6.69 15.46 -16.33
C ASN A 265 -7.15 16.86 -16.78
N SER A 266 -6.39 17.90 -16.47
CA SER A 266 -6.73 19.29 -16.83
C SER A 266 -6.83 19.51 -18.34
N ALA A 267 -6.15 18.69 -19.15
CA ALA A 267 -6.22 18.71 -20.62
C ALA A 267 -7.44 17.99 -21.21
N SER A 268 -8.23 17.26 -20.38
CA SER A 268 -9.41 16.52 -20.84
C SER A 268 -10.38 17.41 -21.63
N LYS A 269 -10.94 16.83 -22.69
CA LYS A 269 -12.02 17.45 -23.50
C LYS A 269 -13.42 17.01 -23.04
N ASN A 270 -13.49 16.04 -22.13
CA ASN A 270 -14.73 15.43 -21.65
C ASN A 270 -14.99 15.73 -20.16
N LYS A 271 -14.61 16.92 -19.69
CA LYS A 271 -14.68 17.28 -18.25
C LYS A 271 -16.05 17.08 -17.63
N GLU A 272 -17.13 17.44 -18.34
CA GLU A 272 -18.51 17.26 -17.84
C GLU A 272 -18.82 15.77 -17.60
N ALA A 273 -18.43 14.90 -18.54
CA ALA A 273 -18.61 13.46 -18.39
C ALA A 273 -17.74 12.91 -17.23
N ALA A 274 -16.50 13.37 -17.14
CA ALA A 274 -15.59 12.96 -16.06
C ALA A 274 -16.10 13.38 -14.67
N ILE A 275 -16.70 14.57 -14.55
CA ILE A 275 -17.32 15.04 -13.30
C ILE A 275 -18.57 14.21 -12.95
N LYS A 276 -19.29 13.72 -13.96
CA LYS A 276 -20.47 12.87 -13.75
C LYS A 276 -20.10 11.45 -13.28
N PHE A 277 -18.94 10.92 -13.73
CA PHE A 277 -18.38 9.66 -13.26
C PHE A 277 -18.06 9.70 -11.76
#